data_d3719e959a2ecd2a5cfa3922ac8ad0b6
#
_entry.id   d3719e959a2ecd2a5cfa3922ac8ad0b6
#
_cell.length_a   1.000
_cell.length_b   1.000
_cell.length_c   1.000
_cell.angle_alpha   90.00
_cell.angle_beta   90.00
_cell.angle_gamma   90.00
#
_symmetry.space_group_name_H-M   'P 1'
#
loop_
_entity.id
_entity.type
_entity.pdbx_description
1 polymer ?
#
loop_
_entity_poly.entity_id
_entity_poly.type
_entity_poly.pdbx_seq_one_letter_code
_entity_poly.pdbx_strand_id
1 'polypeptide(L)'
;MKIAPRVRPGPAFCLIALAAVSSASPTFAGAQERFRRTPPLPDAQSQELRLPPIERISLPNGLSVATVYRPGSPLVTLQLIVRAGEIDSPPERAGVAALTARMIGKGTKLVSSSETEDMIESMGADYSVDVLMDYTVFTFHVLEEYLDRALFVLRFMVLDAQFTERELAFVKRTAYDDLRERKKSPEFLGWRQFLRTLFENHPYRTATYAEDVIKFISTKDVASFYARFYRPDNAVVLVSGAINGATVAKKIGLHFATWIRPPVERSVPAPPPPNARDRVCYVEDPNAADATVFVGNVIMAASDPGFFPFLVLKHILGGTTQNRLFMNLRESKAYAYYAFSETEFFRSCGVFWARARVTPEFIVPATLEIVREIKVLSAEAPLPAEIEEAKSFLIGNLPTRFESLEGFAEWMARVVALELDEGQWDQGPERLKLVNVERVRAAAQNYLAGKPLVVIVGRPEWVGRYLREFDAIEVYDNGGALKLTLRKGEER
;
A
#
# COMPACT_ATOMS: atom_id res chain seq x y z
N MET A 1 11.51 -59.13 -10.60
CA MET A 1 12.06 -60.48 -10.40
C MET A 1 12.87 -60.47 -9.11
N LYS A 2 12.38 -61.20 -8.10
CA LYS A 2 13.03 -61.79 -6.90
C LYS A 2 13.93 -60.87 -6.03
N ILE A 3 13.47 -60.40 -4.84
CA ILE A 3 13.38 -61.08 -3.50
C ILE A 3 14.76 -61.26 -2.84
N ALA A 4 15.00 -60.46 -1.83
CA ALA A 4 15.51 -60.58 -0.46
C ALA A 4 16.59 -61.66 -0.14
N PRO A 5 17.23 -61.70 1.07
CA PRO A 5 16.76 -61.26 2.39
C PRO A 5 17.84 -60.66 3.36
N ARG A 6 17.30 -60.28 4.50
CA ARG A 6 17.91 -59.89 5.78
C ARG A 6 18.96 -60.85 6.33
N VAL A 7 19.98 -60.34 7.05
CA VAL A 7 20.56 -60.96 8.24
C VAL A 7 20.95 -59.90 9.25
N ARG A 8 20.42 -60.01 10.49
CA ARG A 8 21.00 -59.45 11.72
C ARG A 8 21.99 -60.45 12.32
N PRO A 9 23.00 -59.98 13.06
CA PRO A 9 23.25 -60.62 14.37
C PRO A 9 23.41 -59.59 15.51
N GLY A 10 23.10 -60.08 16.71
CA GLY A 10 23.04 -59.44 18.01
C GLY A 10 24.38 -59.43 18.77
N PRO A 11 24.35 -59.20 20.09
CA PRO A 11 25.36 -58.43 20.81
C PRO A 11 26.51 -59.20 21.34
N ALA A 12 27.71 -58.60 21.38
CA ALA A 12 28.82 -59.09 22.12
C ALA A 12 29.29 -58.07 23.15
N PHE A 13 29.17 -58.42 24.40
CA PHE A 13 29.78 -57.77 25.55
C PHE A 13 31.30 -57.79 25.41
N CYS A 14 31.96 -56.67 25.64
CA CYS A 14 33.35 -56.58 25.99
C CYS A 14 33.56 -55.53 27.09
N LEU A 15 33.86 -56.02 28.28
CA LEU A 15 34.39 -55.26 29.40
C LEU A 15 35.84 -54.89 29.08
N ILE A 16 36.22 -53.64 29.14
CA ILE A 16 37.61 -53.19 29.26
C ILE A 16 37.74 -52.01 30.18
N ALA A 17 38.37 -52.22 31.28
CA ALA A 17 39.25 -51.40 32.15
C ALA A 17 39.10 -49.87 32.15
N LEU A 18 38.72 -49.33 33.33
CA LEU A 18 38.95 -47.94 33.75
C LEU A 18 40.47 -47.65 33.82
N ALA A 19 40.94 -46.78 32.97
CA ALA A 19 42.20 -46.06 33.17
C ALA A 19 41.81 -44.58 33.49
N ALA A 20 42.14 -44.16 34.71
CA ALA A 20 41.98 -42.78 35.14
C ALA A 20 42.99 -41.88 34.39
N VAL A 21 42.53 -41.13 33.42
CA VAL A 21 43.30 -40.05 32.84
C VAL A 21 42.75 -38.72 33.46
N SER A 22 43.57 -38.13 34.31
CA SER A 22 43.42 -36.76 34.81
C SER A 22 43.51 -35.83 33.62
N SER A 23 42.36 -35.45 33.03
CA SER A 23 42.30 -34.40 32.06
C SER A 23 42.15 -33.04 32.80
N ALA A 24 43.25 -32.28 32.81
CA ALA A 24 43.18 -30.86 33.10
C ALA A 24 42.19 -30.20 32.11
N SER A 25 41.01 -29.84 32.59
CA SER A 25 40.09 -29.06 31.83
C SER A 25 40.70 -27.69 31.54
N PRO A 26 40.82 -27.27 30.27
CA PRO A 26 41.13 -25.88 30.01
C PRO A 26 39.94 -25.05 30.49
N THR A 27 40.15 -24.24 31.49
CA THR A 27 39.26 -23.16 31.88
C THR A 27 39.16 -22.22 30.68
N PHE A 28 38.15 -22.41 29.83
CA PHE A 28 37.72 -21.37 28.95
C PHE A 28 37.17 -20.26 29.83
N ALA A 29 38.04 -19.30 30.17
CA ALA A 29 37.60 -17.96 30.57
C ALA A 29 37.01 -17.33 29.33
N GLY A 30 35.78 -17.74 28.96
CA GLY A 30 34.99 -17.07 28.00
C GLY A 30 34.73 -15.65 28.56
N ALA A 31 35.33 -14.67 27.93
CA ALA A 31 34.91 -13.31 28.11
C ALA A 31 33.42 -13.28 27.85
N GLN A 32 32.60 -13.33 28.91
CA GLN A 32 31.19 -12.92 28.79
C GLN A 32 31.25 -11.49 28.33
N GLU A 33 31.06 -11.28 27.03
CA GLU A 33 30.70 -9.97 26.53
C GLU A 33 29.47 -9.55 27.34
N ARG A 34 29.71 -8.65 28.29
CA ARG A 34 28.59 -8.01 29.02
C ARG A 34 27.76 -7.31 27.97
N PHE A 35 26.62 -7.89 27.63
CA PHE A 35 25.60 -7.22 26.82
C PHE A 35 25.43 -5.83 27.43
N ARG A 36 25.88 -4.82 26.70
CA ARG A 36 25.64 -3.43 27.10
C ARG A 36 24.16 -3.18 26.94
N ARG A 37 23.45 -3.09 28.04
CA ARG A 37 22.03 -2.72 28.08
C ARG A 37 21.76 -1.24 27.67
N THR A 38 22.79 -0.45 27.50
CA THR A 38 22.70 0.90 26.97
C THR A 38 22.71 0.80 25.44
N PRO A 39 21.66 1.29 24.75
CA PRO A 39 21.69 1.40 23.30
C PRO A 39 22.95 2.14 22.88
N PRO A 40 23.58 1.81 21.75
CA PRO A 40 24.66 2.60 21.20
C PRO A 40 24.16 4.04 21.08
N LEU A 41 24.95 5.00 21.52
CA LEU A 41 24.65 6.42 21.28
C LEU A 41 24.48 6.60 19.78
N PRO A 42 23.43 7.32 19.33
CA PRO A 42 23.29 7.65 17.91
C PRO A 42 24.62 8.27 17.46
N ASP A 43 25.17 7.74 16.38
CA ASP A 43 26.39 8.32 15.80
C ASP A 43 26.07 9.78 15.49
N ALA A 44 26.88 10.71 16.04
CA ALA A 44 26.67 12.15 15.86
C ALA A 44 26.78 12.58 14.38
N GLN A 45 27.15 11.66 13.50
CA GLN A 45 27.17 11.77 12.05
C GLN A 45 26.06 10.93 11.41
N SER A 46 24.79 11.13 11.79
CA SER A 46 23.72 10.67 10.92
C SER A 46 23.90 11.38 9.58
N GLN A 47 24.29 10.61 8.56
CA GLN A 47 24.37 11.14 7.19
C GLN A 47 23.01 11.74 6.87
N GLU A 48 22.97 13.04 6.56
CA GLU A 48 21.75 13.66 6.03
C GLU A 48 21.25 12.84 4.86
N LEU A 49 20.06 12.31 4.97
CA LEU A 49 19.41 11.64 3.84
C LEU A 49 19.17 12.71 2.76
N ARG A 50 19.96 12.66 1.71
CA ARG A 50 19.76 13.48 0.51
C ARG A 50 19.22 12.58 -0.59
N LEU A 51 17.96 12.81 -0.93
CA LEU A 51 17.41 12.14 -2.10
C LEU A 51 17.97 12.77 -3.37
N PRO A 52 18.31 11.95 -4.39
CA PRO A 52 18.77 12.47 -5.65
C PRO A 52 17.66 13.29 -6.32
N PRO A 53 18.00 14.41 -6.99
CA PRO A 53 17.03 15.25 -7.67
C PRO A 53 16.36 14.50 -8.82
N ILE A 54 15.10 14.85 -9.08
CA ILE A 54 14.37 14.38 -10.26
C ILE A 54 14.60 15.36 -11.40
N GLU A 55 15.31 14.93 -12.44
CA GLU A 55 15.44 15.72 -13.66
C GLU A 55 14.24 15.49 -14.57
N ARG A 56 13.61 16.54 -15.08
CA ARG A 56 12.44 16.46 -15.96
C ARG A 56 12.69 17.06 -17.32
N ILE A 57 12.27 16.34 -18.36
CA ILE A 57 12.34 16.77 -19.75
C ILE A 57 10.98 16.50 -20.39
N SER A 58 10.41 17.50 -21.07
CA SER A 58 9.19 17.32 -21.86
C SER A 58 9.56 17.06 -23.32
N LEU A 59 9.00 15.99 -23.87
CA LEU A 59 9.18 15.66 -25.30
C LEU A 59 8.19 16.44 -26.18
N PRO A 60 8.48 16.61 -27.47
CA PRO A 60 7.60 17.37 -28.39
C PRO A 60 6.16 16.84 -28.50
N ASN A 61 5.94 15.56 -28.26
CA ASN A 61 4.60 14.95 -28.25
C ASN A 61 3.84 15.12 -26.93
N GLY A 62 4.40 15.83 -25.95
CA GLY A 62 3.80 16.07 -24.63
C GLY A 62 4.17 15.03 -23.57
N LEU A 63 4.88 13.94 -23.92
CA LEU A 63 5.33 12.95 -22.95
C LEU A 63 6.39 13.55 -22.03
N SER A 64 6.18 13.43 -20.71
CA SER A 64 7.18 13.81 -19.72
C SER A 64 8.15 12.66 -19.47
N VAL A 65 9.43 12.98 -19.39
CA VAL A 65 10.49 12.05 -18.97
C VAL A 65 11.03 12.55 -17.64
N ALA A 66 11.06 11.68 -16.65
CA ALA A 66 11.68 11.94 -15.36
C ALA A 66 12.86 10.99 -15.17
N THR A 67 14.00 11.52 -14.73
CA THR A 67 15.20 10.71 -14.50
C THR A 67 15.78 10.97 -13.12
N VAL A 68 16.24 9.90 -12.47
CA VAL A 68 16.90 9.96 -11.17
C VAL A 68 18.21 9.20 -11.25
N TYR A 69 19.31 9.92 -11.07
CA TYR A 69 20.64 9.30 -11.05
C TYR A 69 20.88 8.59 -9.72
N ARG A 70 21.00 7.25 -9.74
CA ARG A 70 21.34 6.40 -8.59
C ARG A 70 22.59 5.57 -8.92
N PRO A 71 23.78 6.03 -8.54
CA PRO A 71 25.00 5.24 -8.72
C PRO A 71 25.05 4.06 -7.75
N GLY A 72 25.85 3.05 -8.10
CA GLY A 72 26.16 1.92 -7.19
C GLY A 72 25.33 0.65 -7.41
N SER A 73 24.35 0.66 -8.32
CA SER A 73 23.63 -0.55 -8.73
C SER A 73 23.66 -0.71 -10.25
N PRO A 74 23.87 -1.93 -10.77
CA PRO A 74 23.72 -2.19 -12.21
C PRO A 74 22.26 -2.26 -12.66
N LEU A 75 21.33 -2.23 -11.70
CA LEU A 75 19.90 -2.30 -11.97
C LEU A 75 19.33 -0.92 -12.30
N VAL A 76 18.43 -0.91 -13.25
CA VAL A 76 17.65 0.24 -13.66
C VAL A 76 16.18 -0.05 -13.45
N THR A 77 15.48 0.89 -12.87
CA THR A 77 14.03 0.89 -12.82
C THR A 77 13.48 1.75 -13.94
N LEU A 78 12.67 1.16 -14.81
CA LEU A 78 11.91 1.85 -15.85
C LEU A 78 10.43 1.79 -15.47
N GLN A 79 9.78 2.95 -15.35
CA GLN A 79 8.34 3.03 -15.09
C GLN A 79 7.63 3.86 -16.15
N LEU A 80 6.49 3.37 -16.62
CA LEU A 80 5.50 4.19 -17.29
C LEU A 80 4.37 4.47 -16.31
N ILE A 81 4.18 5.72 -15.97
CA ILE A 81 3.13 6.20 -15.08
C ILE A 81 2.08 6.88 -15.94
N VAL A 82 0.87 6.35 -15.96
CA VAL A 82 -0.30 6.96 -16.60
C VAL A 82 -1.16 7.57 -15.50
N ARG A 83 -1.48 8.85 -15.60
CA ARG A 83 -2.26 9.58 -14.60
C ARG A 83 -3.75 9.31 -14.79
N ALA A 84 -4.09 8.03 -14.74
CA ALA A 84 -5.44 7.51 -14.72
C ALA A 84 -5.46 6.21 -13.92
N GLY A 85 -6.43 6.08 -13.03
CA GLY A 85 -6.58 4.97 -12.11
C GLY A 85 -8.04 4.57 -11.93
N GLU A 86 -8.35 3.92 -10.81
CA GLU A 86 -9.72 3.46 -10.54
C GLU A 86 -10.72 4.60 -10.39
N ILE A 87 -10.28 5.78 -10.00
CA ILE A 87 -11.12 6.99 -9.92
C ILE A 87 -11.71 7.40 -11.27
N ASP A 88 -11.02 7.07 -12.36
CA ASP A 88 -11.45 7.38 -13.73
C ASP A 88 -12.38 6.32 -14.32
N SER A 89 -12.62 5.22 -13.59
CA SER A 89 -13.59 4.19 -13.95
C SER A 89 -15.01 4.71 -13.66
N PRO A 90 -15.92 4.73 -14.64
CA PRO A 90 -17.31 5.05 -14.35
C PRO A 90 -17.90 4.05 -13.33
N PRO A 91 -18.78 4.48 -12.40
CA PRO A 91 -19.34 3.60 -11.37
C PRO A 91 -19.94 2.29 -11.93
N GLU A 92 -20.62 2.38 -13.08
CA GLU A 92 -21.22 1.23 -13.80
C GLU A 92 -20.19 0.39 -14.55
N ARG A 93 -18.94 0.80 -14.59
CA ARG A 93 -17.78 0.11 -15.19
C ARG A 93 -16.59 0.09 -14.26
N ALA A 94 -16.83 0.13 -12.94
CA ALA A 94 -15.78 0.06 -11.94
C ALA A 94 -14.87 -1.17 -12.21
N GLY A 95 -13.54 -0.93 -12.24
CA GLY A 95 -12.55 -1.93 -12.63
C GLY A 95 -12.12 -1.88 -14.09
N VAL A 96 -12.71 -1.01 -14.92
CA VAL A 96 -12.27 -0.90 -16.33
C VAL A 96 -10.81 -0.42 -16.40
N ALA A 97 -10.36 0.42 -15.48
CA ALA A 97 -8.96 0.82 -15.38
C ALA A 97 -8.03 -0.38 -15.16
N ALA A 98 -8.35 -1.22 -14.15
CA ALA A 98 -7.58 -2.43 -13.86
C ALA A 98 -7.59 -3.43 -15.01
N LEU A 99 -8.74 -3.68 -15.63
CA LEU A 99 -8.81 -4.58 -16.79
C LEU A 99 -8.02 -4.03 -17.98
N THR A 100 -8.10 -2.71 -18.24
CA THR A 100 -7.34 -2.09 -19.33
C THR A 100 -5.84 -2.25 -19.12
N ALA A 101 -5.34 -1.94 -17.92
CA ALA A 101 -3.92 -2.10 -17.60
C ALA A 101 -3.44 -3.56 -17.74
N ARG A 102 -4.22 -4.52 -17.25
CA ARG A 102 -3.91 -5.95 -17.37
C ARG A 102 -4.00 -6.48 -18.82
N MET A 103 -4.80 -5.84 -19.67
CA MET A 103 -4.88 -6.18 -21.10
C MET A 103 -3.69 -5.66 -21.90
N ILE A 104 -3.02 -4.60 -21.43
CA ILE A 104 -1.80 -4.07 -22.04
C ILE A 104 -0.69 -5.11 -21.88
N GLY A 105 -0.09 -5.53 -22.99
CA GLY A 105 0.89 -6.62 -23.02
C GLY A 105 0.31 -8.03 -23.21
N LYS A 106 -1.04 -8.20 -23.17
CA LYS A 106 -1.66 -9.50 -23.45
C LYS A 106 -1.89 -9.77 -24.96
N GLY A 107 -1.31 -8.97 -25.80
CA GLY A 107 -1.31 -9.13 -27.24
C GLY A 107 -1.26 -7.79 -27.95
N THR A 108 -0.58 -7.80 -29.06
CA THR A 108 -0.45 -6.67 -29.95
C THR A 108 -0.76 -7.12 -31.38
N LYS A 109 -0.69 -6.20 -32.33
CA LYS A 109 -0.92 -6.53 -33.73
C LYS A 109 0.10 -7.53 -34.32
N LEU A 110 1.28 -7.59 -33.74
CA LEU A 110 2.43 -8.29 -34.31
C LEU A 110 2.96 -9.41 -33.42
N VAL A 111 2.70 -9.37 -32.10
CA VAL A 111 3.29 -10.27 -31.11
C VAL A 111 2.20 -10.74 -30.16
N SER A 112 2.16 -12.02 -29.89
CA SER A 112 1.24 -12.64 -28.94
C SER A 112 1.60 -12.32 -27.48
N SER A 113 0.71 -12.66 -26.55
CA SER A 113 0.95 -12.57 -25.10
C SER A 113 2.19 -13.37 -24.69
N SER A 114 2.29 -14.63 -25.16
CA SER A 114 3.42 -15.51 -24.84
C SER A 114 4.75 -14.95 -25.31
N GLU A 115 4.81 -14.44 -26.55
CA GLU A 115 6.05 -13.85 -27.09
C GLU A 115 6.43 -12.57 -26.32
N THR A 116 5.45 -11.80 -25.84
CA THR A 116 5.72 -10.63 -24.97
C THR A 116 6.31 -11.08 -23.63
N GLU A 117 5.74 -12.12 -23.02
CA GLU A 117 6.24 -12.71 -21.79
C GLU A 117 7.66 -13.29 -21.97
N ASP A 118 7.93 -14.02 -23.06
CA ASP A 118 9.26 -14.53 -23.41
C ASP A 118 10.29 -13.39 -23.59
N MET A 119 9.89 -12.25 -24.18
CA MET A 119 10.76 -11.09 -24.30
C MET A 119 11.12 -10.50 -22.93
N ILE A 120 10.17 -10.42 -22.01
CA ILE A 120 10.39 -9.92 -20.65
C ILE A 120 11.28 -10.88 -19.87
N GLU A 121 10.97 -12.18 -19.87
CA GLU A 121 11.74 -13.21 -19.17
C GLU A 121 13.18 -13.32 -19.68
N SER A 122 13.40 -13.19 -21.01
CA SER A 122 14.74 -13.25 -21.60
C SER A 122 15.69 -12.10 -21.19
N MET A 123 15.16 -11.03 -20.58
CA MET A 123 15.95 -9.96 -19.98
C MET A 123 16.23 -10.20 -18.50
N GLY A 124 15.65 -11.25 -17.88
CA GLY A 124 15.62 -11.39 -16.43
C GLY A 124 14.91 -10.24 -15.76
N ALA A 125 13.95 -9.63 -16.43
CA ALA A 125 13.22 -8.48 -15.94
C ALA A 125 12.20 -8.90 -14.89
N ASP A 126 12.15 -8.16 -13.77
CA ASP A 126 10.98 -8.15 -12.91
C ASP A 126 10.01 -7.11 -13.45
N TYR A 127 8.80 -7.57 -13.81
CA TYR A 127 7.77 -6.75 -14.40
C TYR A 127 6.48 -6.80 -13.59
N SER A 128 5.97 -5.63 -13.28
CA SER A 128 4.65 -5.49 -12.63
C SER A 128 3.80 -4.39 -13.27
N VAL A 129 2.48 -4.51 -13.07
CA VAL A 129 1.52 -3.46 -13.39
C VAL A 129 0.57 -3.27 -12.21
N ASP A 130 0.52 -2.05 -11.70
CA ASP A 130 -0.29 -1.69 -10.55
C ASP A 130 -1.24 -0.56 -10.94
N VAL A 131 -2.52 -0.75 -10.60
CA VAL A 131 -3.56 0.25 -10.78
C VAL A 131 -3.99 0.75 -9.42
N LEU A 132 -3.68 2.01 -9.16
CA LEU A 132 -4.03 2.71 -7.92
C LEU A 132 -5.27 3.58 -8.15
N MET A 133 -5.64 4.35 -7.14
CA MET A 133 -6.81 5.21 -7.27
C MET A 133 -6.64 6.28 -8.35
N ASP A 134 -5.51 6.98 -8.38
CA ASP A 134 -5.28 8.16 -9.22
C ASP A 134 -4.37 7.90 -10.42
N TYR A 135 -3.71 6.74 -10.49
CA TYR A 135 -2.75 6.44 -11.55
C TYR A 135 -2.54 4.94 -11.75
N THR A 136 -2.01 4.60 -12.90
CA THR A 136 -1.53 3.26 -13.26
C THR A 136 -0.03 3.33 -13.48
N VAL A 137 0.72 2.34 -12.99
CA VAL A 137 2.16 2.24 -13.19
C VAL A 137 2.56 0.87 -13.74
N PHE A 138 3.35 0.88 -14.80
CA PHE A 138 4.04 -0.28 -15.36
C PHE A 138 5.50 -0.19 -14.94
N THR A 139 6.01 -1.17 -14.24
CA THR A 139 7.37 -1.17 -13.69
C THR A 139 8.19 -2.30 -14.28
N PHE A 140 9.41 -1.98 -14.72
CA PHE A 140 10.44 -2.94 -15.10
C PHE A 140 11.68 -2.70 -14.24
N HIS A 141 12.20 -3.73 -13.61
CA HIS A 141 13.52 -3.75 -13.03
C HIS A 141 14.42 -4.61 -13.91
N VAL A 142 15.43 -3.99 -14.50
CA VAL A 142 16.33 -4.64 -15.47
C VAL A 142 17.79 -4.24 -15.23
N LEU A 143 18.73 -5.02 -15.77
CA LEU A 143 20.12 -4.54 -15.90
C LEU A 143 20.18 -3.37 -16.90
N GLU A 144 21.12 -2.44 -16.69
CA GLU A 144 21.31 -1.27 -17.55
C GLU A 144 21.42 -1.63 -19.03
N GLU A 145 22.12 -2.72 -19.36
CA GLU A 145 22.32 -3.21 -20.73
C GLU A 145 20.99 -3.58 -21.43
N TYR A 146 19.96 -3.93 -20.68
CA TYR A 146 18.63 -4.27 -21.22
C TYR A 146 17.65 -3.09 -21.26
N LEU A 147 18.04 -1.88 -20.84
CA LEU A 147 17.14 -0.73 -20.84
C LEU A 147 16.52 -0.45 -22.22
N ASP A 148 17.29 -0.50 -23.30
CA ASP A 148 16.76 -0.26 -24.66
C ASP A 148 15.73 -1.31 -25.05
N ARG A 149 15.98 -2.56 -24.69
CA ARG A 149 15.04 -3.66 -24.93
C ARG A 149 13.78 -3.53 -24.08
N ALA A 150 13.90 -3.14 -22.82
CA ALA A 150 12.76 -2.87 -21.95
C ALA A 150 11.91 -1.70 -22.47
N LEU A 151 12.54 -0.61 -22.94
CA LEU A 151 11.86 0.50 -23.60
C LEU A 151 11.14 0.07 -24.87
N PHE A 152 11.74 -0.79 -25.67
CA PHE A 152 11.10 -1.36 -26.86
C PHE A 152 9.86 -2.18 -26.50
N VAL A 153 9.98 -3.08 -25.51
CA VAL A 153 8.86 -3.91 -25.04
C VAL A 153 7.74 -3.05 -24.48
N LEU A 154 8.07 -2.09 -23.60
CA LEU A 154 7.10 -1.18 -23.01
C LEU A 154 6.36 -0.36 -24.07
N ARG A 155 7.12 0.24 -25.02
CA ARG A 155 6.54 0.98 -26.14
C ARG A 155 5.57 0.10 -26.94
N PHE A 156 6.00 -1.10 -27.26
CA PHE A 156 5.24 -2.04 -28.04
C PHE A 156 3.94 -2.46 -27.34
N MET A 157 4.03 -2.79 -26.05
CA MET A 157 2.85 -3.12 -25.23
C MET A 157 1.83 -1.98 -25.21
N VAL A 158 2.33 -0.73 -25.06
CA VAL A 158 1.45 0.43 -24.86
C VAL A 158 0.91 1.00 -26.18
N LEU A 159 1.72 1.11 -27.24
CA LEU A 159 1.31 1.76 -28.48
C LEU A 159 0.57 0.83 -29.45
N ASP A 160 0.90 -0.45 -29.41
CA ASP A 160 0.37 -1.45 -30.33
C ASP A 160 -0.64 -2.41 -29.67
N ALA A 161 -1.15 -2.06 -28.48
CA ALA A 161 -2.10 -2.84 -27.71
C ALA A 161 -3.33 -3.24 -28.51
N GLN A 162 -3.73 -4.51 -28.40
CA GLN A 162 -4.99 -5.05 -28.93
C GLN A 162 -5.87 -5.58 -27.81
N PHE A 163 -7.16 -5.32 -27.91
CA PHE A 163 -8.14 -5.74 -26.92
C PHE A 163 -9.11 -6.75 -27.54
N THR A 164 -8.76 -8.03 -27.48
CA THR A 164 -9.59 -9.11 -28.02
C THR A 164 -10.53 -9.67 -26.95
N GLU A 165 -11.67 -10.22 -27.38
CA GLU A 165 -12.62 -10.86 -26.45
C GLU A 165 -11.99 -12.05 -25.71
N ARG A 166 -11.12 -12.81 -26.40
CA ARG A 166 -10.41 -13.94 -25.81
C ARG A 166 -9.54 -13.52 -24.61
N GLU A 167 -8.71 -12.50 -24.82
CA GLU A 167 -7.81 -11.99 -23.78
C GLU A 167 -8.59 -11.31 -22.66
N LEU A 168 -9.64 -10.56 -22.99
CA LEU A 168 -10.52 -9.96 -21.98
C LEU A 168 -11.18 -11.04 -21.11
N ALA A 169 -11.66 -12.14 -21.70
CA ALA A 169 -12.24 -13.24 -20.94
C ALA A 169 -11.22 -13.89 -19.99
N PHE A 170 -9.97 -14.03 -20.43
CA PHE A 170 -8.86 -14.51 -19.59
C PHE A 170 -8.57 -13.54 -18.44
N VAL A 171 -8.39 -12.24 -18.72
CA VAL A 171 -8.09 -11.22 -17.72
C VAL A 171 -9.22 -11.10 -16.70
N LYS A 172 -10.49 -11.15 -17.13
CA LYS A 172 -11.64 -11.18 -16.23
C LYS A 172 -11.60 -12.38 -15.28
N ARG A 173 -11.31 -13.57 -15.80
CA ARG A 173 -11.21 -14.78 -14.97
C ARG A 173 -10.14 -14.61 -13.89
N THR A 174 -8.94 -14.15 -14.26
CA THR A 174 -7.88 -13.87 -13.30
C THR A 174 -8.32 -12.83 -12.28
N ALA A 175 -9.00 -11.75 -12.72
CA ALA A 175 -9.53 -10.73 -11.81
C ALA A 175 -10.59 -11.27 -10.82
N TYR A 176 -11.42 -12.23 -11.25
CA TYR A 176 -12.36 -12.92 -10.37
C TYR A 176 -11.65 -13.79 -9.34
N ASP A 177 -10.63 -14.54 -9.77
CA ASP A 177 -9.87 -15.40 -8.89
C ASP A 177 -9.12 -14.57 -7.84
N ASP A 178 -8.48 -13.47 -8.26
CA ASP A 178 -7.83 -12.50 -7.36
C ASP A 178 -8.82 -11.91 -6.34
N LEU A 179 -9.98 -11.48 -6.82
CA LEU A 179 -11.00 -10.89 -5.95
C LEU A 179 -11.54 -11.92 -4.94
N ARG A 180 -11.73 -13.15 -5.39
CA ARG A 180 -12.18 -14.26 -4.54
C ARG A 180 -11.15 -14.57 -3.44
N GLU A 181 -9.87 -14.55 -3.79
CA GLU A 181 -8.79 -14.75 -2.81
C GLU A 181 -8.72 -13.57 -1.82
N ARG A 182 -8.75 -12.35 -2.32
CA ARG A 182 -8.74 -11.15 -1.46
C ARG A 182 -9.93 -11.06 -0.50
N LYS A 183 -11.12 -11.57 -0.90
CA LYS A 183 -12.31 -11.62 -0.04
C LYS A 183 -12.17 -12.56 1.16
N LYS A 184 -11.14 -13.39 1.21
CA LYS A 184 -10.82 -14.20 2.40
C LYS A 184 -10.11 -13.40 3.49
N SER A 185 -9.62 -12.20 3.18
CA SER A 185 -8.99 -11.31 4.15
C SER A 185 -10.01 -10.39 4.80
N PRO A 186 -10.18 -10.45 6.13
CA PRO A 186 -11.01 -9.49 6.86
C PRO A 186 -10.54 -8.05 6.67
N GLU A 187 -9.23 -7.84 6.51
CA GLU A 187 -8.64 -6.53 6.26
C GLU A 187 -9.13 -5.96 4.92
N PHE A 188 -9.17 -6.78 3.87
CA PHE A 188 -9.69 -6.36 2.58
C PHE A 188 -11.19 -6.03 2.63
N LEU A 189 -11.98 -6.87 3.29
CA LEU A 189 -13.42 -6.64 3.46
C LEU A 189 -13.68 -5.34 4.21
N GLY A 190 -12.96 -5.12 5.31
CA GLY A 190 -13.06 -3.90 6.12
C GLY A 190 -12.61 -2.66 5.38
N TRP A 191 -11.45 -2.71 4.73
CA TRP A 191 -10.93 -1.59 3.93
C TRP A 191 -11.86 -1.18 2.80
N ARG A 192 -12.36 -2.15 2.04
CA ARG A 192 -13.31 -1.91 0.96
C ARG A 192 -14.58 -1.23 1.48
N GLN A 193 -15.18 -1.75 2.57
CA GLN A 193 -16.38 -1.15 3.15
C GLN A 193 -16.10 0.23 3.72
N PHE A 194 -14.93 0.41 4.34
CA PHE A 194 -14.49 1.69 4.88
C PHE A 194 -14.45 2.76 3.80
N LEU A 195 -13.77 2.52 2.67
CA LEU A 195 -13.71 3.48 1.58
C LEU A 195 -15.09 3.72 0.92
N ARG A 196 -15.88 2.65 0.70
CA ARG A 196 -17.22 2.78 0.11
C ARG A 196 -18.16 3.63 0.96
N THR A 197 -18.06 3.49 2.28
CA THR A 197 -18.91 4.25 3.21
C THR A 197 -18.38 5.67 3.40
N LEU A 198 -17.05 5.84 3.52
CA LEU A 198 -16.42 7.13 3.76
C LEU A 198 -16.61 8.08 2.57
N PHE A 199 -16.54 7.54 1.34
CA PHE A 199 -16.61 8.31 0.11
C PHE A 199 -18.00 8.38 -0.53
N GLU A 200 -18.98 7.60 -0.09
CA GLU A 200 -20.37 7.59 -0.59
C GLU A 200 -20.52 7.85 -2.11
N ASN A 201 -20.76 9.10 -2.49
CA ASN A 201 -20.94 9.53 -3.88
C ASN A 201 -19.65 10.07 -4.52
N HIS A 202 -18.56 10.13 -3.80
CA HIS A 202 -17.28 10.58 -4.34
C HIS A 202 -16.63 9.48 -5.18
N PRO A 203 -15.91 9.79 -6.27
CA PRO A 203 -15.26 8.78 -7.13
C PRO A 203 -14.32 7.81 -6.39
N TYR A 204 -13.66 8.20 -5.31
CA TYR A 204 -12.80 7.32 -4.50
C TYR A 204 -13.53 6.14 -3.83
N ARG A 205 -14.86 6.09 -3.87
CA ARG A 205 -15.61 4.91 -3.41
C ARG A 205 -15.31 3.63 -4.21
N THR A 206 -14.76 3.76 -5.42
CA THR A 206 -14.51 2.65 -6.35
C THR A 206 -13.20 1.91 -6.09
N ALA A 207 -12.63 2.03 -4.91
CA ALA A 207 -11.35 1.41 -4.51
C ALA A 207 -11.20 -0.09 -4.86
N THR A 208 -12.28 -0.77 -5.13
CA THR A 208 -12.29 -2.13 -5.63
C THR A 208 -13.56 -2.39 -6.43
N TYR A 209 -13.37 -3.03 -7.57
CA TYR A 209 -14.48 -3.49 -8.40
C TYR A 209 -15.29 -4.61 -7.72
N ALA A 210 -16.59 -4.64 -7.98
CA ALA A 210 -17.45 -5.75 -7.61
C ALA A 210 -17.51 -6.77 -8.76
N GLU A 211 -17.62 -8.06 -8.43
CA GLU A 211 -17.79 -9.14 -9.42
C GLU A 211 -18.90 -8.84 -10.41
N ASP A 212 -20.01 -8.29 -9.89
CA ASP A 212 -21.18 -7.95 -10.69
C ASP A 212 -20.92 -6.93 -11.79
N VAL A 213 -19.98 -6.01 -11.57
CA VAL A 213 -19.65 -4.95 -12.53
C VAL A 213 -18.67 -5.43 -13.58
N ILE A 214 -17.64 -6.19 -13.19
CA ILE A 214 -16.61 -6.71 -14.12
C ILE A 214 -17.22 -7.50 -15.27
N LYS A 215 -18.24 -8.31 -15.01
CA LYS A 215 -18.86 -9.16 -16.04
C LYS A 215 -19.40 -8.36 -17.22
N PHE A 216 -19.85 -7.12 -16.99
CA PHE A 216 -20.44 -6.25 -18.01
C PHE A 216 -19.43 -5.41 -18.78
N ILE A 217 -18.16 -5.37 -18.36
CA ILE A 217 -17.12 -4.62 -19.08
C ILE A 217 -16.82 -5.34 -20.40
N SER A 218 -16.91 -4.64 -21.51
CA SER A 218 -16.63 -5.14 -22.85
C SER A 218 -15.25 -4.69 -23.35
N THR A 219 -14.78 -5.29 -24.45
CA THR A 219 -13.57 -4.81 -25.15
C THR A 219 -13.72 -3.37 -25.63
N LYS A 220 -14.95 -2.93 -25.95
CA LYS A 220 -15.24 -1.54 -26.30
C LYS A 220 -15.02 -0.61 -25.11
N ASP A 221 -15.42 -0.99 -23.89
CA ASP A 221 -15.19 -0.20 -22.68
C ASP A 221 -13.69 -0.06 -22.43
N VAL A 222 -12.93 -1.18 -22.51
CA VAL A 222 -11.46 -1.20 -22.37
C VAL A 222 -10.79 -0.29 -23.42
N ALA A 223 -11.18 -0.44 -24.69
CA ALA A 223 -10.63 0.36 -25.79
C ALA A 223 -10.94 1.87 -25.61
N SER A 224 -12.14 2.19 -25.13
CA SER A 224 -12.55 3.57 -24.87
C SER A 224 -11.75 4.20 -23.71
N PHE A 225 -11.55 3.45 -22.62
CA PHE A 225 -10.73 3.87 -21.50
C PHE A 225 -9.26 4.09 -21.93
N TYR A 226 -8.70 3.13 -22.65
CA TYR A 226 -7.35 3.25 -23.20
C TYR A 226 -7.22 4.46 -24.12
N ALA A 227 -8.13 4.63 -25.08
CA ALA A 227 -8.10 5.74 -26.03
C ALA A 227 -8.23 7.10 -25.33
N ARG A 228 -8.93 7.19 -24.20
CA ARG A 228 -9.12 8.41 -23.46
C ARG A 228 -7.90 8.76 -22.59
N PHE A 229 -7.31 7.80 -21.89
CA PHE A 229 -6.36 8.08 -20.83
C PHE A 229 -4.91 7.72 -21.14
N TYR A 230 -4.64 6.74 -22.04
CA TYR A 230 -3.28 6.37 -22.42
C TYR A 230 -2.76 7.28 -23.52
N ARG A 231 -2.26 8.44 -23.11
CA ARG A 231 -1.82 9.54 -23.95
C ARG A 231 -0.49 10.10 -23.46
N PRO A 232 0.35 10.62 -24.35
CA PRO A 232 1.68 11.13 -23.96
C PRO A 232 1.61 12.28 -22.96
N ASP A 233 0.66 13.21 -23.12
CA ASP A 233 0.46 14.34 -22.19
C ASP A 233 -0.10 13.95 -20.81
N ASN A 234 -0.67 12.73 -20.71
CA ASN A 234 -1.18 12.15 -19.47
C ASN A 234 -0.23 11.11 -18.87
N ALA A 235 0.98 10.97 -19.41
CA ALA A 235 1.94 9.94 -19.00
C ALA A 235 3.31 10.53 -18.64
N VAL A 236 4.04 9.80 -17.81
CA VAL A 236 5.43 10.08 -17.48
C VAL A 236 6.21 8.77 -17.62
N VAL A 237 7.32 8.80 -18.36
CA VAL A 237 8.31 7.72 -18.30
C VAL A 237 9.37 8.12 -17.29
N LEU A 238 9.45 7.35 -16.20
CA LEU A 238 10.44 7.54 -15.15
C LEU A 238 11.53 6.49 -15.28
N VAL A 239 12.78 6.91 -15.19
CA VAL A 239 13.94 6.01 -15.16
C VAL A 239 14.85 6.37 -13.99
N SER A 240 15.15 5.37 -13.17
CA SER A 240 16.08 5.48 -12.05
C SER A 240 17.21 4.47 -12.18
N GLY A 241 18.47 4.93 -12.10
CA GLY A 241 19.65 4.08 -12.21
C GLY A 241 20.93 4.89 -12.40
N ALA A 242 22.05 4.22 -12.64
CA ALA A 242 23.35 4.86 -12.89
C ALA A 242 23.48 5.42 -14.33
N ILE A 243 22.42 6.01 -14.87
CA ILE A 243 22.31 6.42 -16.27
C ILE A 243 22.18 7.93 -16.38
N ASN A 244 22.81 8.49 -17.42
CA ASN A 244 22.72 9.91 -17.74
C ASN A 244 21.32 10.28 -18.26
N GLY A 245 20.67 11.27 -17.61
CA GLY A 245 19.30 11.68 -17.91
C GLY A 245 19.08 12.13 -19.36
N ALA A 246 20.01 12.89 -19.95
CA ALA A 246 19.89 13.32 -21.34
C ALA A 246 19.94 12.14 -22.33
N THR A 247 20.78 11.14 -22.06
CA THR A 247 20.84 9.90 -22.84
C THR A 247 19.54 9.13 -22.77
N VAL A 248 18.98 8.99 -21.56
CA VAL A 248 17.67 8.32 -21.34
C VAL A 248 16.56 9.06 -22.08
N ALA A 249 16.48 10.39 -21.95
CA ALA A 249 15.45 11.17 -22.62
C ALA A 249 15.53 11.04 -24.15
N LYS A 250 16.74 10.99 -24.73
CA LYS A 250 16.93 10.74 -26.16
C LYS A 250 16.41 9.35 -26.56
N LYS A 251 16.74 8.30 -25.81
CA LYS A 251 16.27 6.93 -26.05
C LYS A 251 14.72 6.85 -25.98
N ILE A 252 14.13 7.42 -24.93
CA ILE A 252 12.67 7.47 -24.78
C ILE A 252 12.04 8.25 -25.95
N GLY A 253 12.62 9.38 -26.34
CA GLY A 253 12.17 10.16 -27.48
C GLY A 253 12.14 9.35 -28.78
N LEU A 254 13.14 8.50 -29.04
CA LEU A 254 13.15 7.62 -30.21
C LEU A 254 12.04 6.56 -30.16
N HIS A 255 11.83 5.91 -29.02
CA HIS A 255 10.83 4.86 -28.88
C HIS A 255 9.39 5.40 -28.91
N PHE A 256 9.13 6.57 -28.33
CA PHE A 256 7.78 7.12 -28.14
C PHE A 256 7.44 8.29 -29.08
N ALA A 257 8.29 8.63 -30.07
CA ALA A 257 8.05 9.73 -31.01
C ALA A 257 6.71 9.61 -31.75
N THR A 258 6.28 8.39 -32.05
CA THR A 258 5.03 8.11 -32.77
C THR A 258 3.80 8.09 -31.88
N TRP A 259 3.97 8.22 -30.57
CA TRP A 259 2.84 8.29 -29.65
C TRP A 259 2.23 9.70 -29.71
N ILE A 260 1.30 9.89 -30.63
CA ILE A 260 0.62 11.16 -30.85
C ILE A 260 -0.87 10.97 -30.60
N ARG A 261 -1.42 11.73 -29.68
CA ARG A 261 -2.84 11.75 -29.33
C ARG A 261 -3.26 13.18 -29.01
N PRO A 262 -4.52 13.57 -29.23
CA PRO A 262 -5.02 14.86 -28.73
C PRO A 262 -4.91 14.91 -27.19
N PRO A 263 -4.64 16.07 -26.59
CA PRO A 263 -4.56 16.18 -25.13
C PRO A 263 -5.87 15.80 -24.44
N VAL A 264 -5.75 15.28 -23.19
CA VAL A 264 -6.90 14.94 -22.37
C VAL A 264 -7.10 16.00 -21.29
N GLU A 265 -8.33 16.44 -21.13
CA GLU A 265 -8.71 17.24 -19.99
C GLU A 265 -8.75 16.37 -18.73
N ARG A 266 -7.93 16.70 -17.75
CA ARG A 266 -7.87 16.02 -16.45
C ARG A 266 -8.73 16.78 -15.45
N SER A 267 -9.72 16.10 -14.89
CA SER A 267 -10.48 16.59 -13.76
C SER A 267 -9.89 16.04 -12.46
N VAL A 268 -9.56 16.93 -11.54
CA VAL A 268 -9.26 16.54 -10.15
C VAL A 268 -10.55 16.70 -9.37
N PRO A 269 -11.10 15.63 -8.79
CA PRO A 269 -12.32 15.75 -8.01
C PRO A 269 -12.10 16.66 -6.80
N ALA A 270 -13.12 17.42 -6.43
CA ALA A 270 -13.08 18.20 -5.20
C ALA A 270 -12.86 17.26 -3.99
N PRO A 271 -12.21 17.72 -2.92
CA PRO A 271 -12.09 16.92 -1.71
C PRO A 271 -13.47 16.48 -1.20
N PRO A 272 -13.62 15.24 -0.72
CA PRO A 272 -14.88 14.79 -0.16
C PRO A 272 -15.22 15.57 1.12
N PRO A 273 -16.51 15.77 1.44
CA PRO A 273 -16.89 16.40 2.68
C PRO A 273 -16.49 15.55 3.88
N PRO A 274 -16.22 16.18 5.04
CA PRO A 274 -15.98 15.43 6.28
C PRO A 274 -17.17 14.54 6.64
N ASN A 275 -16.90 13.42 7.32
CA ASN A 275 -17.96 12.54 7.83
C ASN A 275 -18.82 13.30 8.86
N ALA A 276 -20.09 13.49 8.53
CA ALA A 276 -21.02 14.28 9.33
C ALA A 276 -21.82 13.45 10.37
N ARG A 277 -21.78 12.10 10.28
CA ARG A 277 -22.62 11.21 11.07
C ARG A 277 -21.79 10.16 11.80
N ASP A 278 -22.24 9.79 13.02
CA ASP A 278 -21.76 8.60 13.67
C ASP A 278 -22.32 7.39 12.90
N ARG A 279 -21.45 6.60 12.28
CA ARG A 279 -21.81 5.41 11.53
C ARG A 279 -20.98 4.22 12.00
N VAL A 280 -21.67 3.13 12.22
CA VAL A 280 -21.07 1.83 12.49
C VAL A 280 -21.53 0.86 11.41
N CYS A 281 -20.59 0.37 10.63
CA CYS A 281 -20.81 -0.63 9.60
C CYS A 281 -20.28 -1.98 10.11
N TYR A 282 -21.04 -3.03 9.91
CA TYR A 282 -20.63 -4.38 10.18
C TYR A 282 -20.62 -5.19 8.89
N VAL A 283 -19.49 -5.81 8.58
CA VAL A 283 -19.35 -6.69 7.41
C VAL A 283 -19.30 -8.13 7.88
N GLU A 284 -20.23 -8.93 7.40
CA GLU A 284 -20.29 -10.35 7.74
C GLU A 284 -19.19 -11.14 7.03
N ASP A 285 -18.34 -11.79 7.81
CA ASP A 285 -17.39 -12.81 7.37
C ASP A 285 -17.61 -14.10 8.17
N PRO A 286 -18.29 -15.12 7.58
CA PRO A 286 -18.55 -16.38 8.26
C PRO A 286 -17.29 -17.13 8.72
N ASN A 287 -16.13 -16.83 8.12
CA ASN A 287 -14.87 -17.52 8.39
C ASN A 287 -13.96 -16.74 9.37
N ALA A 288 -14.37 -15.57 9.84
CA ALA A 288 -13.57 -14.77 10.75
C ALA A 288 -13.25 -15.53 12.04
N ALA A 289 -11.97 -15.62 12.39
CA ALA A 289 -11.55 -16.15 13.70
C ALA A 289 -11.67 -15.08 14.78
N ASP A 290 -11.30 -13.85 14.44
CA ASP A 290 -11.32 -12.64 15.28
C ASP A 290 -12.00 -11.51 14.52
N ALA A 291 -12.41 -10.47 15.23
CA ALA A 291 -12.95 -9.27 14.60
C ALA A 291 -11.82 -8.34 14.13
N THR A 292 -12.00 -7.75 12.95
CA THR A 292 -11.14 -6.65 12.49
C THR A 292 -11.90 -5.33 12.57
N VAL A 293 -11.36 -4.38 13.30
CA VAL A 293 -11.99 -3.07 13.55
C VAL A 293 -11.19 -1.99 12.82
N PHE A 294 -11.89 -1.12 12.10
CA PHE A 294 -11.38 0.10 11.47
C PHE A 294 -12.10 1.31 12.06
N VAL A 295 -11.37 2.33 12.44
CA VAL A 295 -11.92 3.60 12.93
C VAL A 295 -11.15 4.74 12.30
N GLY A 296 -11.81 5.61 11.52
CA GLY A 296 -11.07 6.68 10.87
C GLY A 296 -11.92 7.68 10.08
N ASN A 297 -11.23 8.59 9.40
CA ASN A 297 -11.81 9.72 8.70
C ASN A 297 -11.07 10.06 7.40
N VAL A 298 -11.70 10.92 6.58
CA VAL A 298 -11.01 11.67 5.52
C VAL A 298 -10.08 12.68 6.18
N ILE A 299 -8.89 12.82 5.58
CA ILE A 299 -7.87 13.80 5.95
C ILE A 299 -7.44 14.61 4.72
N MET A 300 -6.52 15.55 4.91
CA MET A 300 -5.96 16.37 3.83
C MET A 300 -5.24 15.57 2.76
N ALA A 301 -5.01 16.20 1.60
CA ALA A 301 -4.06 15.70 0.61
C ALA A 301 -2.61 15.80 1.11
N ALA A 302 -1.71 15.02 0.50
CA ALA A 302 -0.29 15.04 0.88
C ALA A 302 0.42 16.39 0.62
N SER A 303 -0.15 17.25 -0.22
CA SER A 303 0.34 18.61 -0.50
C SER A 303 0.00 19.64 0.58
N ASP A 304 -0.84 19.29 1.54
CA ASP A 304 -1.28 20.21 2.61
C ASP A 304 -0.15 20.51 3.61
N PRO A 305 -0.02 21.74 4.12
CA PRO A 305 0.96 22.08 5.16
C PRO A 305 0.83 21.29 6.46
N GLY A 306 -0.35 20.76 6.76
CA GLY A 306 -0.63 19.88 7.90
C GLY A 306 -0.09 18.45 7.76
N PHE A 307 0.46 18.07 6.62
CA PHE A 307 0.91 16.72 6.33
C PHE A 307 1.95 16.20 7.36
N PHE A 308 3.07 16.91 7.55
CA PHE A 308 4.10 16.47 8.50
C PHE A 308 3.63 16.46 9.96
N PRO A 309 2.93 17.49 10.46
CA PRO A 309 2.29 17.43 11.76
C PRO A 309 1.34 16.24 11.93
N PHE A 310 0.58 15.91 10.89
CA PHE A 310 -0.32 14.76 10.93
C PHE A 310 0.43 13.43 10.93
N LEU A 311 1.54 13.29 10.21
CA LEU A 311 2.38 12.09 10.26
C LEU A 311 2.92 11.83 11.68
N VAL A 312 3.35 12.90 12.39
CA VAL A 312 3.78 12.82 13.79
C VAL A 312 2.61 12.39 14.68
N LEU A 313 1.45 13.03 14.53
CA LEU A 313 0.23 12.71 15.27
C LEU A 313 -0.19 11.24 15.08
N LYS A 314 -0.25 10.80 13.83
CA LYS A 314 -0.57 9.42 13.45
C LYS A 314 0.41 8.44 14.09
N HIS A 315 1.71 8.77 14.08
CA HIS A 315 2.72 7.92 14.69
C HIS A 315 2.53 7.79 16.20
N ILE A 316 2.28 8.89 16.91
CA ILE A 316 1.99 8.89 18.35
C ILE A 316 0.79 8.00 18.68
N LEU A 317 -0.24 8.03 17.85
CA LEU A 317 -1.44 7.21 18.08
C LEU A 317 -1.14 5.72 17.95
N GLY A 318 -0.50 5.30 16.84
CA GLY A 318 -0.34 3.87 16.58
C GLY A 318 0.71 3.55 15.52
N GLY A 319 1.85 4.24 15.51
CA GLY A 319 2.93 4.01 14.54
C GLY A 319 3.77 2.76 14.82
N THR A 320 3.89 2.37 16.10
CA THR A 320 4.68 1.21 16.57
C THR A 320 4.00 0.52 17.75
N THR A 321 4.59 -0.55 18.23
CA THR A 321 4.15 -1.29 19.43
C THR A 321 4.36 -0.51 20.75
N GLN A 322 5.07 0.60 20.74
CA GLN A 322 5.27 1.45 21.91
C GLN A 322 4.28 2.62 21.96
N ASN A 323 3.42 2.76 20.96
CA ASN A 323 2.50 3.88 20.87
C ASN A 323 1.13 3.58 21.51
N ARG A 324 0.31 4.63 21.66
CA ARG A 324 -0.89 4.63 22.50
C ARG A 324 -1.85 3.48 22.22
N LEU A 325 -2.20 3.21 20.97
CA LEU A 325 -3.17 2.15 20.62
C LEU A 325 -2.67 0.77 21.04
N PHE A 326 -1.44 0.42 20.72
CA PHE A 326 -0.90 -0.90 21.05
C PHE A 326 -0.75 -1.07 22.56
N MET A 327 -0.17 -0.07 23.24
CA MET A 327 0.00 -0.10 24.70
C MET A 327 -1.33 -0.16 25.45
N ASN A 328 -2.38 0.53 24.96
CA ASN A 328 -3.70 0.51 25.57
C ASN A 328 -4.41 -0.84 25.30
N LEU A 329 -4.59 -1.21 24.00
CA LEU A 329 -5.45 -2.33 23.64
C LEU A 329 -4.76 -3.68 23.79
N ARG A 330 -3.45 -3.77 23.54
CA ARG A 330 -2.71 -5.04 23.61
C ARG A 330 -2.07 -5.26 24.97
N GLU A 331 -1.23 -4.34 25.43
CA GLU A 331 -0.41 -4.53 26.63
C GLU A 331 -1.22 -4.34 27.92
N SER A 332 -2.02 -3.27 27.99
CA SER A 332 -2.77 -2.93 29.21
C SER A 332 -4.06 -3.72 29.37
N LYS A 333 -4.84 -3.86 28.32
CA LYS A 333 -6.21 -4.43 28.39
C LYS A 333 -6.35 -5.81 27.77
N ALA A 334 -5.40 -6.25 26.98
CA ALA A 334 -5.43 -7.53 26.26
C ALA A 334 -6.69 -7.74 25.39
N TYR A 335 -7.25 -6.66 24.82
CA TYR A 335 -8.43 -6.72 23.96
C TYR A 335 -8.08 -7.10 22.52
N ALA A 336 -6.85 -6.81 22.08
CA ALA A 336 -6.43 -6.97 20.70
C ALA A 336 -5.09 -7.69 20.58
N TYR A 337 -4.86 -8.34 19.45
CA TYR A 337 -3.55 -8.91 19.09
C TYR A 337 -2.61 -7.83 18.56
N TYR A 338 -3.15 -6.87 17.82
CA TYR A 338 -2.44 -5.67 17.37
C TYR A 338 -3.41 -4.49 17.27
N ALA A 339 -2.87 -3.29 17.37
CA ALA A 339 -3.60 -2.05 17.12
C ALA A 339 -2.62 -1.00 16.60
N PHE A 340 -2.84 -0.54 15.36
CA PHE A 340 -1.98 0.44 14.67
C PHE A 340 -2.83 1.50 13.98
N SER A 341 -2.18 2.60 13.59
CA SER A 341 -2.78 3.64 12.77
C SER A 341 -2.04 3.79 11.44
N GLU A 342 -2.78 4.00 10.38
CA GLU A 342 -2.31 4.03 9.00
C GLU A 342 -2.90 5.23 8.24
N THR A 343 -2.30 5.58 7.11
CA THR A 343 -2.77 6.64 6.21
C THR A 343 -2.56 6.23 4.77
N GLU A 344 -3.50 6.58 3.93
CA GLU A 344 -3.38 6.52 2.47
C GLU A 344 -3.65 7.91 1.92
N PHE A 345 -2.86 8.35 0.94
CA PHE A 345 -3.01 9.67 0.33
C PHE A 345 -3.35 9.52 -1.15
N PHE A 346 -4.40 10.22 -1.54
CA PHE A 346 -4.86 10.38 -2.90
C PHE A 346 -4.56 11.81 -3.38
N ARG A 347 -4.89 12.10 -4.61
CA ARG A 347 -4.59 13.39 -5.22
C ARG A 347 -5.32 14.57 -4.54
N SER A 348 -6.60 14.39 -4.18
CA SER A 348 -7.40 15.48 -3.60
C SER A 348 -7.63 15.37 -2.09
N CYS A 349 -7.33 14.25 -1.47
CA CYS A 349 -7.48 14.03 -0.04
C CYS A 349 -6.59 12.89 0.44
N GLY A 350 -6.67 12.56 1.71
CA GLY A 350 -6.16 11.32 2.29
C GLY A 350 -7.21 10.66 3.15
N VAL A 351 -6.94 9.46 3.59
CA VAL A 351 -7.69 8.74 4.61
C VAL A 351 -6.76 8.33 5.73
N PHE A 352 -7.28 8.40 6.92
CA PHE A 352 -6.64 7.92 8.14
C PHE A 352 -7.53 6.88 8.78
N TRP A 353 -6.92 5.79 9.28
CA TRP A 353 -7.63 4.80 10.08
C TRP A 353 -6.73 4.20 11.15
N ALA A 354 -7.32 3.93 12.31
CA ALA A 354 -6.82 3.01 13.28
C ALA A 354 -7.38 1.62 12.98
N ARG A 355 -6.55 0.58 13.05
CA ARG A 355 -6.95 -0.81 12.81
C ARG A 355 -6.52 -1.69 13.97
N ALA A 356 -7.43 -2.56 14.43
CA ALA A 356 -7.14 -3.55 15.45
C ALA A 356 -7.74 -4.90 15.09
N ARG A 357 -7.04 -5.99 15.46
CA ARG A 357 -7.57 -7.35 15.46
C ARG A 357 -7.93 -7.73 16.88
N VAL A 358 -9.20 -7.97 17.11
CA VAL A 358 -9.83 -8.00 18.44
C VAL A 358 -10.54 -9.33 18.67
N THR A 359 -10.39 -9.89 19.86
CA THR A 359 -11.21 -11.06 20.26
C THR A 359 -12.69 -10.69 20.32
N PRO A 360 -13.61 -11.59 19.92
CA PRO A 360 -15.02 -11.26 19.73
C PRO A 360 -15.71 -10.60 20.93
N GLU A 361 -15.43 -11.03 22.13
CA GLU A 361 -16.00 -10.49 23.36
C GLU A 361 -15.57 -9.04 23.67
N PHE A 362 -14.48 -8.58 23.08
CA PHE A 362 -13.95 -7.23 23.29
C PHE A 362 -14.17 -6.27 22.11
N ILE A 363 -15.00 -6.64 21.13
CA ILE A 363 -15.29 -5.80 19.94
C ILE A 363 -15.72 -4.39 20.36
N VAL A 364 -16.72 -4.28 21.25
CA VAL A 364 -17.25 -2.98 21.68
C VAL A 364 -16.24 -2.22 22.54
N PRO A 365 -15.72 -2.77 23.65
CA PRO A 365 -14.78 -2.03 24.47
C PRO A 365 -13.51 -1.62 23.70
N ALA A 366 -12.97 -2.47 22.84
CA ALA A 366 -11.82 -2.10 21.99
C ALA A 366 -12.15 -0.98 21.00
N THR A 367 -13.32 -1.05 20.34
CA THR A 367 -13.77 0.02 19.43
C THR A 367 -13.92 1.35 20.16
N LEU A 368 -14.53 1.35 21.33
CA LEU A 368 -14.71 2.56 22.12
C LEU A 368 -13.39 3.13 22.63
N GLU A 369 -12.42 2.28 22.97
CA GLU A 369 -11.08 2.73 23.34
C GLU A 369 -10.33 3.37 22.16
N ILE A 370 -10.43 2.79 20.94
CA ILE A 370 -9.83 3.43 19.74
C ILE A 370 -10.45 4.82 19.52
N VAL A 371 -11.79 4.91 19.57
CA VAL A 371 -12.50 6.19 19.43
C VAL A 371 -12.07 7.17 20.52
N ARG A 372 -11.90 6.69 21.76
CA ARG A 372 -11.44 7.50 22.88
C ARG A 372 -10.03 8.04 22.68
N GLU A 373 -9.07 7.20 22.28
CA GLU A 373 -7.69 7.63 22.01
C GLU A 373 -7.62 8.71 20.92
N ILE A 374 -8.42 8.54 19.85
CA ILE A 374 -8.53 9.56 18.78
C ILE A 374 -9.11 10.87 19.34
N LYS A 375 -10.17 10.79 20.16
CA LYS A 375 -10.79 11.97 20.78
C LYS A 375 -9.85 12.67 21.76
N VAL A 376 -9.12 11.92 22.58
CA VAL A 376 -8.14 12.48 23.52
C VAL A 376 -7.08 13.26 22.75
N LEU A 377 -6.53 12.68 21.67
CA LEU A 377 -5.54 13.39 20.84
C LEU A 377 -6.09 14.66 20.15
N SER A 378 -7.39 14.70 19.84
CA SER A 378 -8.01 15.89 19.27
C SER A 378 -8.30 16.98 20.31
N ALA A 379 -8.52 16.60 21.56
CA ALA A 379 -8.85 17.51 22.67
C ALA A 379 -7.59 18.00 23.40
N GLU A 380 -6.63 17.11 23.62
CA GLU A 380 -5.44 17.33 24.43
C GLU A 380 -4.17 17.22 23.58
N ALA A 381 -3.25 18.16 23.77
CA ALA A 381 -1.97 18.12 23.08
C ALA A 381 -1.15 16.89 23.53
N PRO A 382 -0.45 16.18 22.62
CA PRO A 382 0.50 15.14 23.01
C PRO A 382 1.62 15.69 23.89
N LEU A 383 2.23 14.82 24.68
CA LEU A 383 3.38 15.20 25.49
C LEU A 383 4.57 15.56 24.57
N PRO A 384 5.39 16.57 24.95
CA PRO A 384 6.58 16.90 24.17
C PRO A 384 7.50 15.70 23.89
N ALA A 385 7.63 14.78 24.84
CA ALA A 385 8.43 13.56 24.69
C ALA A 385 7.88 12.63 23.59
N GLU A 386 6.56 12.46 23.48
CA GLU A 386 5.93 11.65 22.42
C GLU A 386 6.20 12.26 21.03
N ILE A 387 6.19 13.58 20.93
CA ILE A 387 6.47 14.29 19.68
C ILE A 387 7.92 14.09 19.25
N GLU A 388 8.89 14.25 20.18
CA GLU A 388 10.31 14.08 19.86
C GLU A 388 10.65 12.63 19.53
N GLU A 389 10.05 11.66 20.21
CA GLU A 389 10.19 10.23 19.88
C GLU A 389 9.63 9.92 18.48
N ALA A 390 8.42 10.40 18.17
CA ALA A 390 7.80 10.22 16.86
C ALA A 390 8.63 10.84 15.73
N LYS A 391 9.16 12.06 15.94
CA LYS A 391 10.05 12.73 14.97
C LYS A 391 11.32 11.91 14.74
N SER A 392 11.97 11.48 15.82
CA SER A 392 13.20 10.68 15.76
C SER A 392 12.98 9.38 15.01
N PHE A 393 11.88 8.68 15.27
CA PHE A 393 11.52 7.46 14.56
C PHE A 393 11.26 7.72 13.08
N LEU A 394 10.42 8.71 12.75
CA LEU A 394 10.06 9.02 11.37
C LEU A 394 11.28 9.43 10.54
N ILE A 395 12.17 10.26 11.09
CA ILE A 395 13.41 10.66 10.42
C ILE A 395 14.35 9.47 10.26
N GLY A 396 14.55 8.68 11.32
CA GLY A 396 15.44 7.52 11.31
C GLY A 396 14.98 6.38 10.39
N ASN A 397 13.67 6.28 10.14
CA ASN A 397 13.10 5.25 9.26
C ASN A 397 13.05 5.66 7.77
N LEU A 398 13.29 6.93 7.43
CA LEU A 398 13.26 7.37 6.03
C LEU A 398 14.28 6.64 5.14
N PRO A 399 15.56 6.47 5.54
CA PRO A 399 16.52 5.73 4.74
C PRO A 399 16.07 4.32 4.36
N THR A 400 15.49 3.60 5.34
CA THR A 400 15.03 2.21 5.15
C THR A 400 13.94 2.10 4.06
N ARG A 401 13.09 3.13 3.92
CA ARG A 401 12.06 3.15 2.87
C ARG A 401 12.63 3.30 1.46
N PHE A 402 13.81 3.92 1.33
CA PHE A 402 14.43 4.23 0.04
C PHE A 402 15.63 3.31 -0.28
N GLU A 403 15.95 2.38 0.60
CA GLU A 403 17.05 1.44 0.42
C GLU A 403 16.72 0.44 -0.70
N SER A 404 15.53 -0.16 -0.65
CA SER A 404 15.12 -1.12 -1.67
C SER A 404 14.81 -0.43 -3.02
N LEU A 405 14.97 -1.21 -4.09
CA LEU A 405 14.67 -0.75 -5.44
C LEU A 405 13.17 -0.50 -5.60
N GLU A 406 12.34 -1.41 -5.07
CA GLU A 406 10.90 -1.37 -5.12
C GLU A 406 10.34 -0.20 -4.31
N GLY A 407 10.78 -0.03 -3.06
CA GLY A 407 10.31 1.05 -2.18
C GLY A 407 10.63 2.43 -2.74
N PHE A 408 11.83 2.57 -3.33
CA PHE A 408 12.20 3.81 -4.03
C PHE A 408 11.37 4.04 -5.28
N ALA A 409 11.13 3.00 -6.09
CA ALA A 409 10.32 3.08 -7.30
C ALA A 409 8.86 3.44 -7.00
N GLU A 410 8.26 2.83 -5.98
CA GLU A 410 6.90 3.13 -5.53
C GLU A 410 6.78 4.60 -5.08
N TRP A 411 7.74 5.05 -4.27
CA TRP A 411 7.75 6.44 -3.81
C TRP A 411 7.87 7.43 -4.98
N MET A 412 8.78 7.19 -5.91
CA MET A 412 8.97 8.02 -7.10
C MET A 412 7.71 8.08 -7.96
N ALA A 413 7.07 6.92 -8.20
CA ALA A 413 5.83 6.85 -8.94
C ALA A 413 4.74 7.71 -8.28
N ARG A 414 4.62 7.65 -6.96
CA ARG A 414 3.66 8.45 -6.18
C ARG A 414 3.93 9.96 -6.30
N VAL A 415 5.19 10.39 -6.10
CA VAL A 415 5.59 11.81 -6.23
C VAL A 415 5.25 12.36 -7.62
N VAL A 416 5.57 11.59 -8.65
CA VAL A 416 5.37 11.98 -10.05
C VAL A 416 3.89 11.96 -10.43
N ALA A 417 3.15 10.92 -10.04
CA ALA A 417 1.74 10.74 -10.40
C ALA A 417 0.82 11.75 -9.71
N LEU A 418 1.04 11.98 -8.42
CA LEU A 418 0.24 12.91 -7.61
C LEU A 418 0.72 14.36 -7.72
N GLU A 419 1.79 14.61 -8.52
CA GLU A 419 2.37 15.94 -8.72
C GLU A 419 2.78 16.63 -7.40
N LEU A 420 3.34 15.82 -6.48
CA LEU A 420 3.80 16.31 -5.18
C LEU A 420 5.05 17.19 -5.35
N ASP A 421 5.21 18.15 -4.45
CA ASP A 421 6.44 18.95 -4.36
C ASP A 421 7.62 18.02 -3.97
N GLU A 422 8.60 17.93 -4.85
CA GLU A 422 9.79 17.09 -4.63
C GLU A 422 10.57 17.54 -3.41
N GLY A 423 10.65 18.86 -3.18
CA GLY A 423 11.25 19.43 -1.98
C GLY A 423 10.49 19.08 -0.69
N GLN A 424 9.26 18.58 -0.80
CA GLN A 424 8.52 18.09 0.36
C GLN A 424 9.19 16.83 0.95
N TRP A 425 9.94 16.09 0.16
CA TRP A 425 10.57 14.83 0.57
C TRP A 425 12.08 14.95 0.84
N ASP A 426 12.83 15.65 0.02
CA ASP A 426 14.26 15.90 0.30
C ASP A 426 14.45 16.77 1.54
N GLN A 427 13.51 17.69 1.83
CA GLN A 427 13.41 18.48 3.06
C GLN A 427 12.55 17.80 4.14
N GLY A 428 12.09 16.57 3.91
CA GLY A 428 11.23 15.84 4.86
C GLY A 428 11.79 15.79 6.28
N PRO A 429 13.07 15.42 6.49
CA PRO A 429 13.70 15.44 7.81
C PRO A 429 13.65 16.83 8.47
N GLU A 430 13.94 17.87 7.71
CA GLU A 430 13.94 19.25 8.23
C GLU A 430 12.53 19.73 8.57
N ARG A 431 11.55 19.41 7.73
CA ARG A 431 10.14 19.73 8.00
C ARG A 431 9.61 18.97 9.22
N LEU A 432 10.03 17.70 9.41
CA LEU A 432 9.71 16.94 10.62
C LEU A 432 10.34 17.56 11.88
N LYS A 433 11.59 18.01 11.82
CA LYS A 433 12.25 18.70 12.94
C LYS A 433 11.50 19.97 13.37
N LEU A 434 10.88 20.68 12.42
CA LEU A 434 10.09 21.90 12.66
C LEU A 434 8.70 21.64 13.23
N VAL A 435 8.26 20.38 13.33
CA VAL A 435 6.97 20.04 13.95
C VAL A 435 7.06 20.26 15.45
N ASN A 436 6.11 21.02 15.99
CA ASN A 436 5.97 21.33 17.41
C ASN A 436 4.57 20.97 17.93
N VAL A 437 4.35 21.13 19.22
CA VAL A 437 3.09 20.80 19.92
C VAL A 437 1.90 21.51 19.29
N GLU A 438 2.02 22.80 18.96
CA GLU A 438 0.95 23.64 18.42
C GLU A 438 0.51 23.13 17.04
N ARG A 439 1.46 22.76 16.18
CA ARG A 439 1.18 22.23 14.85
C ARG A 439 0.53 20.85 14.91
N VAL A 440 0.98 19.97 15.81
CA VAL A 440 0.37 18.65 16.02
C VAL A 440 -1.04 18.79 16.56
N ARG A 441 -1.27 19.70 17.51
CA ARG A 441 -2.60 20.01 18.04
C ARG A 441 -3.53 20.55 16.96
N ALA A 442 -3.07 21.46 16.13
CA ALA A 442 -3.86 22.01 15.03
C ALA A 442 -4.24 20.91 14.01
N ALA A 443 -3.31 20.00 13.68
CA ALA A 443 -3.60 18.87 12.82
C ALA A 443 -4.65 17.92 13.44
N ALA A 444 -4.54 17.63 14.73
CA ALA A 444 -5.53 16.83 15.45
C ALA A 444 -6.92 17.46 15.45
N GLN A 445 -7.02 18.74 15.72
CA GLN A 445 -8.28 19.49 15.72
C GLN A 445 -8.92 19.54 14.32
N ASN A 446 -8.12 19.73 13.27
CA ASN A 446 -8.62 19.84 11.92
C ASN A 446 -9.10 18.49 11.35
N TYR A 447 -8.43 17.38 11.69
CA TYR A 447 -8.64 16.11 11.00
C TYR A 447 -9.17 14.97 11.88
N LEU A 448 -9.04 15.05 13.21
CA LEU A 448 -9.52 14.01 14.14
C LEU A 448 -10.71 14.42 15.01
N ALA A 449 -11.07 15.72 15.07
CA ALA A 449 -12.18 16.20 15.91
C ALA A 449 -13.57 15.81 15.38
N GLY A 450 -13.66 15.35 14.12
CA GLY A 450 -14.90 14.89 13.51
C GLY A 450 -15.40 13.56 14.07
N LYS A 451 -16.54 13.12 13.54
CA LYS A 451 -17.11 11.81 13.87
C LYS A 451 -16.43 10.72 13.04
N PRO A 452 -15.68 9.79 13.65
CA PRO A 452 -15.03 8.75 12.88
C PRO A 452 -16.04 7.72 12.36
N LEU A 453 -15.80 7.21 11.16
CA LEU A 453 -16.46 6.02 10.66
C LEU A 453 -15.87 4.80 11.37
N VAL A 454 -16.75 3.91 11.83
CA VAL A 454 -16.40 2.61 12.39
C VAL A 454 -16.82 1.52 11.41
N VAL A 455 -15.87 0.62 11.05
CA VAL A 455 -16.18 -0.59 10.28
C VAL A 455 -15.64 -1.79 11.04
N ILE A 456 -16.50 -2.78 11.25
CA ILE A 456 -16.19 -4.02 11.97
C ILE A 456 -16.41 -5.17 11.00
N VAL A 457 -15.45 -6.08 10.92
CA VAL A 457 -15.59 -7.33 10.16
C VAL A 457 -15.60 -8.49 11.13
N GLY A 458 -16.56 -9.40 10.97
CA GLY A 458 -16.67 -10.54 11.87
C GLY A 458 -17.83 -11.48 11.53
N ARG A 459 -18.02 -12.54 12.32
CA ARG A 459 -19.06 -13.53 12.07
C ARG A 459 -20.47 -12.96 12.24
N PRO A 460 -21.45 -13.44 11.44
CA PRO A 460 -22.84 -12.96 11.52
C PRO A 460 -23.45 -13.03 12.91
N GLU A 461 -23.15 -14.09 13.68
CA GLU A 461 -23.69 -14.30 15.03
C GLU A 461 -23.18 -13.32 16.09
N TRP A 462 -22.09 -12.60 15.82
CA TRP A 462 -21.53 -11.63 16.76
C TRP A 462 -22.31 -10.32 16.80
N VAL A 463 -23.03 -9.97 15.74
CA VAL A 463 -23.84 -8.74 15.66
C VAL A 463 -24.84 -8.67 16.82
N GLY A 464 -25.70 -9.69 16.96
CA GLY A 464 -26.71 -9.71 18.00
C GLY A 464 -26.17 -9.92 19.42
N ARG A 465 -24.98 -10.53 19.54
CA ARG A 465 -24.38 -10.87 20.83
C ARG A 465 -23.54 -9.76 21.44
N TYR A 466 -22.75 -9.05 20.62
CA TYR A 466 -21.71 -8.14 21.15
C TYR A 466 -21.96 -6.67 20.79
N LEU A 467 -22.83 -6.35 19.83
CA LEU A 467 -22.90 -4.99 19.28
C LEU A 467 -24.13 -4.18 19.75
N ARG A 468 -24.86 -4.63 20.76
CA ARG A 468 -26.08 -3.98 21.27
C ARG A 468 -25.86 -2.59 21.88
N GLU A 469 -24.62 -2.21 22.15
CA GLU A 469 -24.28 -0.91 22.76
C GLU A 469 -24.29 0.24 21.75
N PHE A 470 -24.16 -0.04 20.45
CA PHE A 470 -24.23 0.98 19.43
C PHE A 470 -25.66 1.39 19.12
N ASP A 471 -25.89 2.67 18.90
CA ASP A 471 -27.23 3.23 18.63
C ASP A 471 -27.83 2.72 17.32
N ALA A 472 -27.00 2.56 16.29
CA ALA A 472 -27.38 1.96 15.01
C ALA A 472 -26.19 1.25 14.37
N ILE A 473 -26.45 0.15 13.68
CA ILE A 473 -25.46 -0.65 12.95
C ILE A 473 -26.00 -1.00 11.58
N GLU A 474 -25.25 -0.65 10.55
CA GLU A 474 -25.53 -1.05 9.18
C GLU A 474 -24.82 -2.38 8.90
N VAL A 475 -25.55 -3.45 8.64
CA VAL A 475 -25.00 -4.79 8.40
C VAL A 475 -24.92 -5.06 6.91
N TYR A 476 -23.72 -5.42 6.45
CA TYR A 476 -23.41 -5.70 5.06
C TYR A 476 -22.96 -7.16 4.89
N ASP A 477 -23.27 -7.76 3.77
CA ASP A 477 -22.65 -9.02 3.38
C ASP A 477 -21.18 -8.86 2.95
N ASN A 478 -20.48 -9.95 2.72
CA ASN A 478 -19.10 -9.94 2.24
C ASN A 478 -18.93 -9.46 0.79
N GLY A 479 -20.02 -9.23 0.05
CA GLY A 479 -20.05 -8.52 -1.24
C GLY A 479 -20.13 -7.01 -1.07
N GLY A 480 -20.51 -6.53 0.12
CA GLY A 480 -20.73 -5.13 0.47
C GLY A 480 -22.14 -4.64 0.13
N ALA A 481 -23.13 -5.53 -0.02
CA ALA A 481 -24.52 -5.18 -0.09
C ALA A 481 -25.11 -5.01 1.32
N LEU A 482 -25.88 -3.92 1.53
CA LEU A 482 -26.57 -3.66 2.78
C LEU A 482 -27.68 -4.72 2.98
N LYS A 483 -27.62 -5.48 4.06
CA LYS A 483 -28.62 -6.49 4.42
C LYS A 483 -29.73 -5.90 5.29
N LEU A 484 -29.33 -5.18 6.32
CA LEU A 484 -30.25 -4.57 7.26
C LEU A 484 -29.57 -3.46 8.08
N THR A 485 -30.38 -2.63 8.73
CA THR A 485 -29.92 -1.69 9.74
C THR A 485 -30.59 -2.07 11.07
N LEU A 486 -29.77 -2.32 12.08
CA LEU A 486 -30.23 -2.59 13.45
C LEU A 486 -30.16 -1.28 14.25
N ARG A 487 -31.21 -1.01 15.04
CA ARG A 487 -31.23 0.11 15.98
C ARG A 487 -31.32 -0.41 17.40
N LYS A 488 -30.74 0.35 18.33
CA LYS A 488 -30.80 0.01 19.76
C LYS A 488 -32.26 -0.10 20.22
N GLY A 489 -32.63 -1.24 20.78
CA GLY A 489 -34.01 -1.53 21.25
C GLY A 489 -34.91 -2.23 20.23
N GLU A 490 -34.48 -2.46 19.00
CA GLU A 490 -35.17 -3.32 18.04
C GLU A 490 -34.75 -4.78 18.29
N GLU A 491 -35.70 -5.66 18.69
CA GLU A 491 -35.48 -7.11 18.75
C GLU A 491 -35.51 -7.71 17.32
N ARG A 492 -34.68 -8.73 17.09
CA ARG A 492 -34.67 -9.51 15.84
C ARG A 492 -35.86 -10.42 15.79
#